data_44240fba217ac41bf6ef4fc88d4b14a5
#
_entry.id   44240fba217ac41bf6ef4fc88d4b14a5
#
_cell.length_a   1.000
_cell.length_b   1.000
_cell.length_c   1.000
_cell.angle_alpha   90.00
_cell.angle_beta   90.00
_cell.angle_gamma   90.00
#
_symmetry.space_group_name_H-M   'P 1'
#
loop_
_entity.id
_entity.type
_entity.pdbx_description
1 polymer ?
#
loop_
_entity_poly.entity_id
_entity_poly.type
_entity_poly.pdbx_seq_one_letter_code
_entity_poly.pdbx_strand_id
1 'polypeptide(L)'
;MRRLSRVLLATVAALAAGVAAVLTFSPPALAAGLTRVTNFGNNPTNLNMYIYVPATVAPRPALLVLVHYCSGSASGIFNGNGHDYVTAADRYGYIIVLPEATRSGSCFDVSTPAALKRNGGSDSTGIMSMVSYARAQYPSIDASRIVVSGFSSGAMMTNVLAAEYPDVFSAASAFSGVPAGCFATTDGSLWNSQCSGGNVSKTAQQWGDQARAMYPGYTGSYPRMQLWHGTTDTTLAYPNFGEEIKQWTNLHGLSQTPAFTDHPQSSWTRTRYGNTGTQATVEGVSIAGVGHQLPLAGQLAYAISFLGLDGSGPTSPPPSSSSQPPSSPPPGGAKRIVGAQSGRCIDVPNASHTNGTRVQLYDCNGQTNQQWTYTSSKQLQVYGNMCLDAAGSANASAVQIYSCNGQTNQQWNVNSNGTITGVQSGRCLDVWGTGNGQQVQIYDCNGQANQRFGLS
;
A
#
# COMPACT_ATOMS: atom_id res chain seq x y z
N MET A 1 58.20 -82.92 12.32
CA MET A 1 56.95 -83.01 12.88
C MET A 1 56.51 -81.63 13.38
N ARG A 2 56.09 -80.78 12.41
CA ARG A 2 55.83 -79.33 12.71
C ARG A 2 54.38 -79.07 12.55
N ARG A 3 53.73 -78.54 13.57
CA ARG A 3 52.35 -78.08 13.56
C ARG A 3 52.32 -76.63 13.06
N LEU A 4 51.54 -76.38 11.99
CA LEU A 4 51.25 -75.05 11.47
C LEU A 4 50.04 -74.47 12.22
N SER A 5 50.26 -73.35 12.91
CA SER A 5 49.16 -72.55 13.50
C SER A 5 48.65 -71.56 12.42
N ARG A 6 47.34 -71.58 12.19
CA ARG A 6 46.67 -70.58 11.36
C ARG A 6 46.22 -69.44 12.22
N VAL A 7 46.72 -68.24 11.89
CA VAL A 7 46.26 -66.98 12.46
C VAL A 7 45.16 -66.43 11.56
N LEU A 8 43.94 -66.25 12.13
CA LEU A 8 42.87 -65.53 11.49
C LEU A 8 43.10 -64.00 11.75
N LEU A 9 43.27 -63.23 10.67
CA LEU A 9 43.15 -61.78 10.73
C LEU A 9 41.67 -61.42 10.49
N ALA A 10 41.05 -60.81 11.48
CA ALA A 10 39.75 -60.14 11.36
C ALA A 10 40.00 -58.68 10.96
N THR A 11 39.62 -58.30 9.76
CA THR A 11 39.63 -56.91 9.30
C THR A 11 38.33 -56.25 9.71
N VAL A 12 38.41 -55.26 10.59
CA VAL A 12 37.31 -54.35 10.96
C VAL A 12 37.34 -53.20 9.98
N ALA A 13 36.32 -53.14 9.09
CA ALA A 13 36.10 -52.00 8.21
C ALA A 13 35.30 -50.94 8.98
N ALA A 14 35.95 -49.83 9.37
CA ALA A 14 35.30 -48.65 9.90
C ALA A 14 34.73 -47.81 8.73
N LEU A 15 33.38 -47.74 8.60
CA LEU A 15 32.71 -46.78 7.73
C LEU A 15 32.74 -45.39 8.42
N ALA A 16 33.60 -44.52 7.91
CA ALA A 16 33.55 -43.09 8.23
C ALA A 16 32.52 -42.43 7.32
N ALA A 17 31.31 -42.16 7.87
CA ALA A 17 30.30 -41.31 7.21
C ALA A 17 30.76 -39.84 7.32
N GLY A 18 31.38 -39.35 6.28
CA GLY A 18 31.72 -37.93 6.13
C GLY A 18 30.46 -37.11 5.86
N VAL A 19 29.96 -36.38 6.83
CA VAL A 19 28.95 -35.32 6.60
C VAL A 19 29.65 -34.16 5.89
N ALA A 20 29.50 -34.06 4.58
CA ALA A 20 29.89 -32.88 3.81
C ALA A 20 28.92 -31.75 4.14
N ALA A 21 29.31 -30.85 5.03
CA ALA A 21 28.61 -29.60 5.22
C ALA A 21 28.75 -28.76 3.93
N VAL A 22 27.69 -28.68 3.14
CA VAL A 22 27.60 -27.76 2.02
C VAL A 22 27.48 -26.36 2.61
N LEU A 23 28.59 -25.66 2.72
CA LEU A 23 28.61 -24.23 2.99
C LEU A 23 28.02 -23.53 1.76
N THR A 24 26.73 -23.22 1.79
CA THR A 24 26.12 -22.29 0.83
C THR A 24 26.69 -20.90 1.15
N PHE A 25 27.71 -20.50 0.41
CA PHE A 25 28.10 -19.11 0.33
C PHE A 25 26.96 -18.35 -0.34
N SER A 26 26.12 -17.67 0.46
CA SER A 26 25.29 -16.60 -0.07
C SER A 26 26.23 -15.53 -0.61
N PRO A 27 26.12 -15.13 -1.90
CA PRO A 27 26.92 -14.02 -2.38
C PRO A 27 26.61 -12.80 -1.49
N PRO A 28 27.62 -11.93 -1.21
CA PRO A 28 27.38 -10.70 -0.47
C PRO A 28 26.24 -9.96 -1.18
N ALA A 29 25.22 -9.60 -0.42
CA ALA A 29 24.14 -8.75 -0.94
C ALA A 29 24.81 -7.48 -1.48
N LEU A 30 24.82 -7.31 -2.80
CA LEU A 30 25.21 -6.06 -3.43
C LEU A 30 24.32 -4.99 -2.80
N ALA A 31 24.92 -3.92 -2.29
CA ALA A 31 24.18 -2.80 -1.75
C ALA A 31 23.13 -2.41 -2.79
N ALA A 32 21.85 -2.37 -2.38
CA ALA A 32 20.76 -2.02 -3.26
C ALA A 32 21.04 -0.62 -3.84
N GLY A 33 21.13 -0.53 -5.15
CA GLY A 33 21.46 0.71 -5.85
C GLY A 33 20.55 0.94 -7.04
N LEU A 34 20.36 2.22 -7.39
CA LEU A 34 19.62 2.58 -8.59
C LEU A 34 20.35 2.08 -9.82
N THR A 35 19.79 1.13 -10.53
CA THR A 35 20.43 0.45 -11.69
C THR A 35 19.78 0.87 -12.99
N ARG A 36 20.58 1.30 -13.97
CA ARG A 36 20.11 1.60 -15.32
C ARG A 36 19.87 0.31 -16.11
N VAL A 37 18.75 0.27 -16.82
CA VAL A 37 18.38 -0.83 -17.74
C VAL A 37 18.34 -0.29 -19.16
N THR A 38 19.03 -0.95 -20.09
CA THR A 38 19.16 -0.46 -21.47
C THR A 38 18.24 -1.16 -22.47
N ASN A 39 17.89 -2.41 -22.27
CA ASN A 39 17.09 -3.20 -23.22
C ASN A 39 15.80 -3.69 -22.54
N PHE A 40 14.82 -2.79 -22.38
CA PHE A 40 13.57 -3.10 -21.69
C PHE A 40 12.36 -3.26 -22.63
N GLY A 41 12.57 -3.23 -23.95
CA GLY A 41 11.52 -3.43 -24.96
C GLY A 41 11.22 -2.19 -25.79
N ASN A 42 9.97 -2.05 -26.25
CA ASN A 42 9.55 -0.93 -27.11
C ASN A 42 9.66 0.40 -26.38
N ASN A 43 10.49 1.30 -26.91
CA ASN A 43 10.81 2.60 -26.31
C ASN A 43 10.78 3.70 -27.38
N PRO A 44 9.60 4.12 -27.83
CA PRO A 44 9.44 4.99 -28.99
C PRO A 44 9.98 6.40 -28.80
N THR A 45 10.15 6.87 -27.57
CA THR A 45 10.55 8.23 -27.22
C THR A 45 11.92 8.30 -26.53
N ASN A 46 12.68 7.21 -26.56
CA ASN A 46 14.03 7.11 -25.99
C ASN A 46 14.13 7.44 -24.51
N LEU A 47 13.13 7.01 -23.70
CA LEU A 47 13.22 7.12 -22.25
C LEU A 47 14.41 6.31 -21.71
N ASN A 48 15.02 6.77 -20.63
CA ASN A 48 15.87 5.91 -19.83
C ASN A 48 15.03 5.14 -18.82
N MET A 49 15.41 3.90 -18.55
CA MET A 49 14.84 3.10 -17.47
C MET A 49 15.84 2.93 -16.35
N TYR A 50 15.39 3.15 -15.13
CA TYR A 50 16.11 2.73 -13.93
C TYR A 50 15.22 1.84 -13.09
N ILE A 51 15.85 0.92 -12.35
CA ILE A 51 15.18 0.03 -11.42
C ILE A 51 15.89 0.03 -10.07
N TYR A 52 15.12 0.01 -9.02
CA TYR A 52 15.60 -0.19 -7.66
C TYR A 52 14.98 -1.47 -7.08
N VAL A 53 15.84 -2.37 -6.65
CA VAL A 53 15.47 -3.62 -6.00
C VAL A 53 16.11 -3.59 -4.60
N PRO A 54 15.32 -3.54 -3.53
CA PRO A 54 15.86 -3.49 -2.18
C PRO A 54 16.62 -4.78 -1.83
N ALA A 55 17.52 -4.71 -0.85
CA ALA A 55 18.32 -5.87 -0.42
C ALA A 55 17.44 -7.03 0.08
N THR A 56 16.27 -6.71 0.64
CA THR A 56 15.26 -7.69 1.04
C THR A 56 13.97 -7.46 0.24
N VAL A 57 13.68 -8.35 -0.68
CA VAL A 57 12.46 -8.31 -1.48
C VAL A 57 11.38 -9.16 -0.82
N ALA A 58 10.17 -8.66 -0.74
CA ALA A 58 9.03 -9.43 -0.24
C ALA A 58 8.74 -10.67 -1.11
N PRO A 59 8.18 -11.76 -0.57
CA PRO A 59 7.86 -12.95 -1.37
C PRO A 59 6.96 -12.68 -2.57
N ARG A 60 6.05 -11.72 -2.44
CA ARG A 60 5.18 -11.19 -3.50
C ARG A 60 5.26 -9.66 -3.48
N PRO A 61 6.34 -9.08 -4.05
CA PRO A 61 6.55 -7.64 -3.97
C PRO A 61 5.53 -6.88 -4.83
N ALA A 62 5.13 -5.70 -4.36
CA ALA A 62 4.48 -4.72 -5.22
C ALA A 62 5.51 -4.12 -6.20
N LEU A 63 5.01 -3.48 -7.26
CA LEU A 63 5.81 -2.69 -8.19
C LEU A 63 5.32 -1.25 -8.17
N LEU A 64 6.19 -0.31 -7.81
CA LEU A 64 5.94 1.12 -7.93
C LEU A 64 6.60 1.65 -9.21
N VAL A 65 5.83 2.34 -10.05
CA VAL A 65 6.37 3.22 -11.10
C VAL A 65 6.44 4.64 -10.52
N LEU A 66 7.66 5.17 -10.33
CA LEU A 66 7.89 6.48 -9.74
C LEU A 66 8.37 7.47 -10.79
N VAL A 67 7.53 8.47 -11.13
CA VAL A 67 7.67 9.34 -12.28
C VAL A 67 8.09 10.75 -11.85
N HIS A 68 9.23 11.22 -12.37
CA HIS A 68 9.82 12.53 -12.00
C HIS A 68 9.12 13.73 -12.66
N TYR A 69 9.41 14.91 -12.16
CA TYR A 69 8.94 16.22 -12.63
C TYR A 69 9.77 16.75 -13.83
N CYS A 70 9.31 17.82 -14.50
CA CYS A 70 10.09 18.51 -15.54
C CYS A 70 11.45 18.95 -14.99
N SER A 71 12.49 18.89 -15.82
CA SER A 71 13.90 19.12 -15.44
C SER A 71 14.42 18.17 -14.34
N GLY A 72 13.64 17.15 -13.99
CA GLY A 72 14.03 16.10 -13.08
C GLY A 72 14.77 14.95 -13.76
N SER A 73 15.11 13.95 -12.96
CA SER A 73 15.73 12.70 -13.42
C SER A 73 15.36 11.56 -12.48
N ALA A 74 15.59 10.33 -12.91
CA ALA A 74 15.41 9.15 -12.04
C ALA A 74 16.27 9.25 -10.78
N SER A 75 17.52 9.66 -10.91
CA SER A 75 18.43 9.86 -9.77
C SER A 75 17.98 11.02 -8.88
N GLY A 76 17.45 12.11 -9.48
CA GLY A 76 16.97 13.28 -8.74
C GLY A 76 15.77 12.96 -7.85
N ILE A 77 14.77 12.23 -8.37
CA ILE A 77 13.62 11.84 -7.57
C ILE A 77 13.98 10.73 -6.57
N PHE A 78 14.88 9.82 -6.92
CA PHE A 78 15.34 8.72 -6.06
C PHE A 78 16.05 9.22 -4.79
N ASN A 79 16.96 10.19 -4.94
CA ASN A 79 17.74 10.73 -3.84
C ASN A 79 17.11 11.98 -3.19
N GLY A 80 16.11 12.58 -3.84
CA GLY A 80 15.47 13.82 -3.43
C GLY A 80 14.09 13.62 -2.81
N ASN A 81 13.12 14.37 -3.34
CA ASN A 81 11.76 14.43 -2.79
C ASN A 81 10.94 13.12 -2.90
N GLY A 82 11.42 12.12 -3.65
CA GLY A 82 10.84 10.77 -3.70
C GLY A 82 11.50 9.76 -2.78
N HIS A 83 12.53 10.15 -1.99
CA HIS A 83 13.36 9.21 -1.22
C HIS A 83 12.60 8.41 -0.17
N ASP A 84 11.50 8.94 0.38
CA ASP A 84 10.67 8.19 1.33
C ASP A 84 10.06 6.91 0.70
N TYR A 85 9.80 6.91 -0.62
CA TYR A 85 9.43 5.68 -1.33
C TYR A 85 10.56 4.65 -1.35
N VAL A 86 11.82 5.10 -1.47
CA VAL A 86 12.99 4.22 -1.44
C VAL A 86 13.18 3.61 -0.05
N THR A 87 13.12 4.44 0.99
CA THR A 87 13.17 4.00 2.40
C THR A 87 12.04 3.00 2.71
N ALA A 88 10.84 3.24 2.19
CA ALA A 88 9.74 2.31 2.35
C ALA A 88 9.95 1.02 1.54
N ALA A 89 10.58 1.07 0.35
CA ALA A 89 10.95 -0.12 -0.41
C ALA A 89 11.93 -1.01 0.36
N ASP A 90 12.92 -0.41 1.03
CA ASP A 90 13.86 -1.14 1.89
C ASP A 90 13.15 -1.82 3.08
N ARG A 91 12.15 -1.15 3.61
CA ARG A 91 11.38 -1.66 4.76
C ARG A 91 10.37 -2.74 4.38
N TYR A 92 9.66 -2.58 3.25
CA TYR A 92 8.50 -3.40 2.88
C TYR A 92 8.77 -4.32 1.67
N GLY A 93 9.93 -4.24 1.07
CA GLY A 93 10.40 -5.16 0.05
C GLY A 93 9.74 -5.04 -1.31
N TYR A 94 9.19 -3.88 -1.70
CA TYR A 94 8.66 -3.66 -3.05
C TYR A 94 9.75 -3.14 -4.00
N ILE A 95 9.52 -3.31 -5.31
CA ILE A 95 10.44 -2.92 -6.37
C ILE A 95 10.00 -1.56 -6.94
N ILE A 96 10.95 -0.70 -7.34
CA ILE A 96 10.65 0.59 -7.96
C ILE A 96 11.22 0.64 -9.38
N VAL A 97 10.39 1.00 -10.35
CA VAL A 97 10.79 1.39 -11.70
C VAL A 97 10.73 2.90 -11.81
N LEU A 98 11.80 3.51 -12.28
CA LEU A 98 11.90 4.96 -12.46
C LEU A 98 12.16 5.26 -13.94
N PRO A 99 11.13 5.63 -14.70
CA PRO A 99 11.31 6.16 -16.05
C PRO A 99 11.98 7.55 -15.98
N GLU A 100 12.81 7.86 -16.99
CA GLU A 100 13.44 9.17 -17.12
C GLU A 100 13.25 9.71 -18.53
N ALA A 101 12.63 10.88 -18.63
CA ALA A 101 12.45 11.57 -19.89
C ALA A 101 13.76 12.23 -20.34
N THR A 102 14.15 12.00 -21.60
CA THR A 102 15.44 12.44 -22.16
C THR A 102 15.32 13.66 -23.06
N ARG A 103 14.11 14.09 -23.38
CA ARG A 103 13.87 15.28 -24.20
C ARG A 103 14.26 16.56 -23.46
N SER A 104 14.43 17.66 -24.22
CA SER A 104 14.68 18.97 -23.62
C SER A 104 13.60 19.34 -22.61
N GLY A 105 14.02 19.83 -21.44
CA GLY A 105 13.12 20.11 -20.30
C GLY A 105 12.68 18.88 -19.50
N SER A 106 13.02 17.66 -19.92
CA SER A 106 12.76 16.39 -19.23
C SER A 106 11.31 16.23 -18.74
N CYS A 107 10.33 16.85 -19.42
CA CYS A 107 8.92 16.61 -19.14
C CYS A 107 8.44 15.36 -19.89
N PHE A 108 7.49 14.63 -19.34
CA PHE A 108 6.84 13.52 -20.04
C PHE A 108 5.82 14.04 -21.04
N ASP A 109 5.67 13.33 -22.17
CA ASP A 109 4.64 13.65 -23.17
C ASP A 109 3.26 13.17 -22.68
N VAL A 110 2.42 14.12 -22.41
CA VAL A 110 1.00 13.96 -22.01
C VAL A 110 0.07 14.79 -22.89
N SER A 111 0.58 15.24 -24.05
CA SER A 111 -0.10 16.21 -24.91
C SER A 111 -0.38 15.70 -26.32
N THR A 112 0.48 14.86 -26.88
CA THR A 112 0.29 14.36 -28.25
C THR A 112 -0.82 13.31 -28.33
N PRO A 113 -1.47 13.15 -29.49
CA PRO A 113 -2.45 12.07 -29.67
C PRO A 113 -1.88 10.65 -29.43
N ALA A 114 -0.59 10.47 -29.67
CA ALA A 114 0.11 9.21 -29.38
C ALA A 114 0.27 8.97 -27.87
N ALA A 115 0.45 10.03 -27.08
CA ALA A 115 0.60 9.96 -25.64
C ALA A 115 -0.73 9.76 -24.90
N LEU A 116 -1.85 10.09 -25.56
CA LEU A 116 -3.20 10.05 -24.99
C LEU A 116 -4.02 8.84 -25.51
N LYS A 117 -3.30 7.80 -25.91
CA LYS A 117 -3.91 6.57 -26.40
C LYS A 117 -3.09 5.36 -25.96
N ARG A 118 -3.76 4.38 -25.37
CA ARG A 118 -3.13 3.09 -25.02
C ARG A 118 -2.35 2.50 -26.19
N ASN A 119 -1.08 2.18 -25.97
CA ASN A 119 -0.14 1.70 -26.99
C ASN A 119 0.03 2.65 -28.18
N GLY A 120 -0.17 3.93 -27.97
CA GLY A 120 -0.14 4.94 -29.04
C GLY A 120 1.25 5.29 -29.55
N GLY A 121 2.31 4.82 -28.91
CA GLY A 121 3.69 5.00 -29.37
C GLY A 121 4.38 6.23 -28.77
N SER A 122 4.03 6.66 -27.58
CA SER A 122 4.70 7.73 -26.83
C SER A 122 5.25 7.23 -25.49
N ASP A 123 5.48 8.13 -24.52
CA ASP A 123 6.11 7.84 -23.22
C ASP A 123 5.37 6.77 -22.43
N SER A 124 4.03 6.79 -22.42
CA SER A 124 3.24 5.78 -21.75
C SER A 124 3.53 4.37 -22.28
N THR A 125 3.74 4.21 -23.59
CA THR A 125 4.14 2.93 -24.22
C THR A 125 5.53 2.49 -23.72
N GLY A 126 6.50 3.40 -23.64
CA GLY A 126 7.83 3.12 -23.12
C GLY A 126 7.80 2.69 -21.65
N ILE A 127 7.02 3.40 -20.83
CA ILE A 127 6.84 3.09 -19.40
C ILE A 127 6.21 1.70 -19.22
N MET A 128 5.22 1.34 -20.05
CA MET A 128 4.62 0.00 -19.99
C MET A 128 5.57 -1.10 -20.42
N SER A 129 6.53 -0.83 -21.31
CA SER A 129 7.62 -1.76 -21.62
C SER A 129 8.53 -1.97 -20.40
N MET A 130 8.79 -0.93 -19.61
CA MET A 130 9.56 -1.05 -18.36
C MET A 130 8.82 -1.90 -17.32
N VAL A 131 7.51 -1.72 -17.18
CA VAL A 131 6.67 -2.56 -16.31
C VAL A 131 6.72 -4.02 -16.75
N SER A 132 6.60 -4.27 -18.06
CA SER A 132 6.68 -5.62 -18.64
C SER A 132 8.06 -6.26 -18.40
N TYR A 133 9.12 -5.50 -18.59
CA TYR A 133 10.49 -5.93 -18.29
C TYR A 133 10.65 -6.29 -16.80
N ALA A 134 10.22 -5.41 -15.90
CA ALA A 134 10.34 -5.67 -14.46
C ALA A 134 9.61 -6.96 -14.05
N ARG A 135 8.40 -7.20 -14.57
CA ARG A 135 7.63 -8.42 -14.33
C ARG A 135 8.31 -9.67 -14.91
N ALA A 136 8.98 -9.56 -16.05
CA ALA A 136 9.70 -10.67 -16.66
C ALA A 136 10.97 -11.01 -15.86
N GLN A 137 11.69 -10.00 -15.36
CA GLN A 137 12.91 -10.18 -14.56
C GLN A 137 12.61 -10.61 -13.11
N TYR A 138 11.49 -10.19 -12.57
CA TYR A 138 11.04 -10.50 -11.21
C TYR A 138 9.64 -11.12 -11.22
N PRO A 139 9.52 -12.41 -11.58
CA PRO A 139 8.21 -13.07 -11.76
C PRO A 139 7.37 -13.15 -10.48
N SER A 140 8.00 -12.94 -9.31
CA SER A 140 7.31 -12.87 -8.03
C SER A 140 6.52 -11.58 -7.81
N ILE A 141 6.69 -10.55 -8.67
CA ILE A 141 5.90 -9.31 -8.58
C ILE A 141 4.41 -9.65 -8.62
N ASP A 142 3.70 -9.14 -7.62
CA ASP A 142 2.25 -9.27 -7.55
C ASP A 142 1.58 -8.40 -8.61
N ALA A 143 1.02 -9.04 -9.65
CA ALA A 143 0.36 -8.33 -10.74
C ALA A 143 -0.84 -7.49 -10.31
N SER A 144 -1.44 -7.77 -9.15
CA SER A 144 -2.53 -6.99 -8.58
C SER A 144 -2.05 -5.79 -7.74
N ARG A 145 -0.75 -5.63 -7.56
CA ARG A 145 -0.12 -4.59 -6.75
C ARG A 145 0.91 -3.78 -7.55
N ILE A 146 0.56 -3.45 -8.79
CA ILE A 146 1.33 -2.52 -9.62
C ILE A 146 0.69 -1.15 -9.44
N VAL A 147 1.47 -0.18 -9.00
CA VAL A 147 1.01 1.17 -8.67
C VAL A 147 1.90 2.23 -9.29
N VAL A 148 1.38 3.44 -9.44
CA VAL A 148 2.13 4.56 -10.02
C VAL A 148 2.02 5.80 -9.15
N SER A 149 3.11 6.54 -9.02
CA SER A 149 3.13 7.86 -8.40
C SER A 149 4.06 8.81 -9.14
N GLY A 150 3.71 10.09 -9.15
CA GLY A 150 4.53 11.09 -9.81
C GLY A 150 4.24 12.51 -9.34
N PHE A 151 5.18 13.41 -9.69
CA PHE A 151 5.18 14.81 -9.26
C PHE A 151 5.18 15.72 -10.47
N SER A 152 4.32 16.77 -10.51
CA SER A 152 4.23 17.72 -11.61
C SER A 152 4.02 17.02 -12.97
N SER A 153 4.96 17.11 -13.92
CA SER A 153 4.93 16.33 -15.17
C SER A 153 4.72 14.83 -14.93
N GLY A 154 5.36 14.28 -13.88
CA GLY A 154 5.14 12.89 -13.47
C GLY A 154 3.75 12.64 -12.92
N ALA A 155 3.12 13.63 -12.28
CA ALA A 155 1.72 13.54 -11.83
C ALA A 155 0.74 13.55 -13.02
N MET A 156 1.02 14.39 -14.04
CA MET A 156 0.28 14.38 -15.31
C MET A 156 0.38 13.00 -15.99
N MET A 157 1.60 12.44 -16.06
CA MET A 157 1.82 11.09 -16.61
C MET A 157 1.17 10.01 -15.74
N THR A 158 1.11 10.17 -14.41
CA THR A 158 0.39 9.26 -13.50
C THR A 158 -1.09 9.20 -13.86
N ASN A 159 -1.76 10.35 -14.10
CA ASN A 159 -3.14 10.40 -14.54
C ASN A 159 -3.33 9.71 -15.91
N VAL A 160 -2.43 9.94 -16.86
CA VAL A 160 -2.48 9.31 -18.20
C VAL A 160 -2.31 7.79 -18.09
N LEU A 161 -1.30 7.31 -17.36
CA LEU A 161 -1.05 5.87 -17.20
C LEU A 161 -2.23 5.17 -16.51
N ALA A 162 -2.81 5.77 -15.49
CA ALA A 162 -3.97 5.23 -14.79
C ALA A 162 -5.23 5.18 -15.68
N ALA A 163 -5.38 6.12 -16.63
CA ALA A 163 -6.49 6.13 -17.58
C ALA A 163 -6.27 5.16 -18.76
N GLU A 164 -5.05 5.03 -19.26
CA GLU A 164 -4.72 4.16 -20.40
C GLU A 164 -4.57 2.69 -20.04
N TYR A 165 -4.09 2.39 -18.82
CA TYR A 165 -3.78 1.03 -18.37
C TYR A 165 -4.47 0.71 -17.03
N PRO A 166 -5.80 0.92 -16.94
CA PRO A 166 -6.55 0.65 -15.71
C PRO A 166 -6.59 -0.84 -15.34
N ASP A 167 -6.30 -1.72 -16.29
CA ASP A 167 -6.16 -3.16 -16.13
C ASP A 167 -4.80 -3.59 -15.57
N VAL A 168 -3.85 -2.65 -15.46
CA VAL A 168 -2.49 -2.91 -14.95
C VAL A 168 -2.28 -2.25 -13.59
N PHE A 169 -2.64 -0.98 -13.46
CA PHE A 169 -2.44 -0.24 -12.22
C PHE A 169 -3.62 -0.45 -11.26
N SER A 170 -3.31 -0.80 -10.01
CA SER A 170 -4.33 -0.96 -8.96
C SER A 170 -4.59 0.31 -8.17
N ALA A 171 -3.62 1.21 -8.12
CA ALA A 171 -3.73 2.52 -7.49
C ALA A 171 -2.72 3.52 -8.06
N ALA A 172 -3.02 4.80 -7.92
CA ALA A 172 -2.18 5.90 -8.37
C ALA A 172 -2.20 7.05 -7.35
N SER A 173 -1.07 7.80 -7.23
CA SER A 173 -0.98 9.00 -6.40
C SER A 173 -0.26 10.11 -7.16
N ALA A 174 -0.96 11.21 -7.45
CA ALA A 174 -0.51 12.32 -8.26
C ALA A 174 -0.35 13.59 -7.41
N PHE A 175 0.85 14.20 -7.47
CA PHE A 175 1.19 15.41 -6.72
C PHE A 175 1.32 16.60 -7.66
N SER A 176 0.41 17.58 -7.56
CA SER A 176 0.31 18.76 -8.43
C SER A 176 0.21 18.37 -9.91
N GLY A 177 -0.86 17.65 -10.24
CA GLY A 177 -1.17 17.16 -11.58
C GLY A 177 -2.25 17.96 -12.28
N VAL A 178 -2.76 17.38 -13.38
CA VAL A 178 -3.95 17.82 -14.11
C VAL A 178 -4.74 16.59 -14.60
N PRO A 179 -6.01 16.72 -14.96
CA PRO A 179 -6.79 15.61 -15.51
C PRO A 179 -6.12 14.96 -16.73
N ALA A 180 -6.21 13.65 -16.87
CA ALA A 180 -5.74 12.94 -18.06
C ALA A 180 -6.37 13.54 -19.32
N GLY A 181 -5.52 13.92 -20.27
CA GLY A 181 -5.91 14.55 -21.52
C GLY A 181 -6.15 16.06 -21.47
N CYS A 182 -6.03 16.71 -20.29
CA CYS A 182 -6.12 18.17 -20.20
C CYS A 182 -5.06 18.87 -21.05
N PHE A 183 -3.84 18.33 -21.06
CA PHE A 183 -2.72 18.88 -21.85
C PHE A 183 -2.77 18.56 -23.35
N ALA A 184 -3.82 17.92 -23.85
CA ALA A 184 -3.96 17.62 -25.27
C ALA A 184 -3.70 18.86 -26.15
N THR A 185 -2.86 18.70 -27.18
CA THR A 185 -2.57 19.71 -28.20
C THR A 185 -2.76 19.13 -29.60
N THR A 186 -3.01 20.02 -30.55
CA THR A 186 -3.18 19.65 -31.98
C THR A 186 -2.09 20.24 -32.86
N ASP A 187 -1.25 21.11 -32.31
CA ASP A 187 -0.19 21.83 -33.00
C ASP A 187 1.22 21.26 -32.79
N GLY A 188 1.30 20.11 -32.07
CA GLY A 188 2.58 19.47 -31.72
C GLY A 188 3.28 20.11 -30.50
N SER A 189 2.70 21.12 -29.87
CA SER A 189 3.20 21.68 -28.61
C SER A 189 3.13 20.64 -27.50
N LEU A 190 4.15 20.62 -26.65
CA LEU A 190 4.16 19.78 -25.43
C LEU A 190 3.62 20.52 -24.20
N TRP A 191 3.22 21.80 -24.35
CA TRP A 191 2.70 22.63 -23.28
C TRP A 191 1.35 23.23 -23.64
N ASN A 192 0.35 23.04 -22.78
CA ASN A 192 -0.98 23.62 -22.94
C ASN A 192 -1.23 24.67 -21.84
N SER A 193 -1.11 25.95 -22.20
CA SER A 193 -1.25 27.08 -21.26
C SER A 193 -2.65 27.22 -20.69
N GLN A 194 -3.69 26.80 -21.41
CA GLN A 194 -5.05 26.82 -20.89
C GLN A 194 -5.23 25.80 -19.76
N CYS A 195 -4.70 24.60 -19.95
CA CYS A 195 -4.74 23.56 -18.92
C CYS A 195 -3.84 23.92 -17.73
N SER A 196 -2.57 24.27 -17.96
CA SER A 196 -1.67 24.63 -16.86
C SER A 196 -2.17 25.82 -16.05
N GLY A 197 -2.80 26.81 -16.71
CA GLY A 197 -3.41 27.97 -16.05
C GLY A 197 -4.73 27.69 -15.33
N GLY A 198 -5.24 26.46 -15.36
CA GLY A 198 -6.50 26.09 -14.71
C GLY A 198 -7.74 26.64 -15.42
N ASN A 199 -7.62 27.02 -16.70
CA ASN A 199 -8.70 27.66 -17.48
C ASN A 199 -9.57 26.63 -18.25
N VAL A 200 -9.26 25.34 -18.14
CA VAL A 200 -10.06 24.27 -18.76
C VAL A 200 -11.01 23.70 -17.72
N SER A 201 -12.29 23.99 -17.85
CA SER A 201 -13.33 23.42 -17.01
C SER A 201 -14.30 22.58 -17.84
N LYS A 202 -14.59 21.38 -17.38
CA LYS A 202 -15.53 20.45 -17.99
C LYS A 202 -16.46 19.86 -16.94
N THR A 203 -17.56 19.26 -17.39
CA THR A 203 -18.38 18.42 -16.51
C THR A 203 -17.61 17.15 -16.15
N ALA A 204 -18.00 16.51 -15.05
CA ALA A 204 -17.42 15.23 -14.67
C ALA A 204 -17.57 14.16 -15.77
N GLN A 205 -18.74 14.17 -16.46
CA GLN A 205 -18.99 13.26 -17.58
C GLN A 205 -18.01 13.50 -18.73
N GLN A 206 -17.82 14.75 -19.13
CA GLN A 206 -16.88 15.09 -20.21
C GLN A 206 -15.45 14.69 -19.88
N TRP A 207 -15.02 14.88 -18.63
CA TRP A 207 -13.70 14.43 -18.18
C TRP A 207 -13.57 12.90 -18.17
N GLY A 208 -14.58 12.21 -17.66
CA GLY A 208 -14.60 10.75 -17.66
C GLY A 208 -14.60 10.16 -19.08
N ASP A 209 -15.39 10.74 -20.01
CA ASP A 209 -15.43 10.30 -21.41
C ASP A 209 -14.09 10.51 -22.10
N GLN A 210 -13.39 11.61 -21.81
CA GLN A 210 -12.06 11.87 -22.33
C GLN A 210 -11.06 10.81 -21.86
N ALA A 211 -11.08 10.45 -20.59
CA ALA A 211 -10.22 9.39 -20.07
C ALA A 211 -10.57 8.01 -20.64
N ARG A 212 -11.88 7.67 -20.76
CA ARG A 212 -12.32 6.41 -21.37
C ARG A 212 -11.90 6.28 -22.84
N ALA A 213 -11.83 7.41 -23.56
CA ALA A 213 -11.38 7.43 -24.95
C ALA A 213 -9.90 7.04 -25.13
N MET A 214 -9.08 7.05 -24.06
CA MET A 214 -7.69 6.60 -24.10
C MET A 214 -7.57 5.08 -24.19
N TYR A 215 -8.55 4.34 -23.67
CA TYR A 215 -8.66 2.89 -23.81
C TYR A 215 -10.09 2.48 -24.24
N PRO A 216 -10.45 2.66 -25.52
CA PRO A 216 -11.78 2.36 -26.01
C PRO A 216 -12.19 0.90 -25.76
N GLY A 217 -13.40 0.70 -25.27
CA GLY A 217 -13.97 -0.62 -25.02
C GLY A 217 -13.56 -1.23 -23.67
N TYR A 218 -12.81 -0.56 -22.83
CA TYR A 218 -12.54 -1.04 -21.48
C TYR A 218 -13.79 -0.90 -20.59
N THR A 219 -14.19 -2.00 -19.97
CA THR A 219 -15.38 -2.09 -19.10
C THR A 219 -15.05 -2.49 -17.67
N GLY A 220 -13.76 -2.67 -17.35
CA GLY A 220 -13.30 -3.01 -16.00
C GLY A 220 -13.25 -1.81 -15.07
N SER A 221 -12.80 -2.05 -13.84
CA SER A 221 -12.64 -1.01 -12.82
C SER A 221 -11.39 -0.18 -13.05
N TYR A 222 -11.49 1.12 -12.84
CA TYR A 222 -10.33 2.02 -12.82
C TYR A 222 -9.54 1.89 -11.51
N PRO A 223 -8.24 2.25 -11.48
CA PRO A 223 -7.43 2.23 -10.25
C PRO A 223 -7.92 3.26 -9.24
N ARG A 224 -7.69 3.00 -7.96
CA ARG A 224 -7.88 4.03 -6.93
C ARG A 224 -6.96 5.22 -7.22
N MET A 225 -7.46 6.44 -6.97
CA MET A 225 -6.70 7.65 -7.26
C MET A 225 -6.59 8.56 -6.05
N GLN A 226 -5.36 8.94 -5.70
CA GLN A 226 -5.06 9.96 -4.71
C GLN A 226 -4.45 11.19 -5.39
N LEU A 227 -5.00 12.36 -5.10
CA LEU A 227 -4.68 13.63 -5.72
C LEU A 227 -4.21 14.63 -4.65
N TRP A 228 -3.06 15.24 -4.88
CA TRP A 228 -2.46 16.23 -3.98
C TRP A 228 -2.25 17.55 -4.70
N HIS A 229 -2.68 18.67 -4.07
CA HIS A 229 -2.49 19.97 -4.70
C HIS A 229 -2.33 21.10 -3.66
N GLY A 230 -1.42 22.02 -3.94
CA GLY A 230 -1.25 23.25 -3.14
C GLY A 230 -2.19 24.35 -3.63
N THR A 231 -2.85 25.06 -2.70
CA THR A 231 -3.89 26.03 -3.06
C THR A 231 -3.37 27.30 -3.73
N THR A 232 -2.06 27.56 -3.67
CA THR A 232 -1.41 28.68 -4.34
C THR A 232 -0.52 28.26 -5.51
N ASP A 233 -0.72 27.02 -6.02
CA ASP A 233 -0.02 26.55 -7.20
C ASP A 233 -0.47 27.36 -8.43
N THR A 234 0.52 27.97 -9.12
CA THR A 234 0.33 28.77 -10.33
C THR A 234 1.03 28.16 -11.56
N THR A 235 1.79 27.09 -11.37
CA THR A 235 2.46 26.36 -12.46
C THR A 235 1.51 25.38 -13.13
N LEU A 236 0.89 24.49 -12.33
CA LEU A 236 -0.30 23.73 -12.69
C LEU A 236 -1.41 24.19 -11.75
N ALA A 237 -2.12 25.23 -12.17
CA ALA A 237 -2.95 26.02 -11.29
C ALA A 237 -3.97 25.20 -10.51
N TYR A 238 -4.20 25.58 -9.25
CA TYR A 238 -5.05 24.83 -8.29
C TYR A 238 -6.44 24.43 -8.79
N PRO A 239 -7.15 25.19 -9.69
CA PRO A 239 -8.41 24.70 -10.25
C PRO A 239 -8.34 23.31 -10.88
N ASN A 240 -7.17 22.86 -11.37
CA ASN A 240 -6.98 21.53 -11.90
C ASN A 240 -7.26 20.43 -10.88
N PHE A 241 -7.03 20.67 -9.59
CA PHE A 241 -7.34 19.73 -8.51
C PHE A 241 -8.83 19.34 -8.50
N GLY A 242 -9.73 20.32 -8.63
CA GLY A 242 -11.15 20.06 -8.72
C GLY A 242 -11.54 19.32 -10.01
N GLU A 243 -10.87 19.63 -11.10
CA GLU A 243 -11.11 18.95 -12.38
C GLU A 243 -10.61 17.48 -12.36
N GLU A 244 -9.48 17.18 -11.71
CA GLU A 244 -9.03 15.80 -11.46
C GLU A 244 -10.04 15.01 -10.61
N ILE A 245 -10.56 15.62 -9.54
CA ILE A 245 -11.61 15.00 -8.71
C ILE A 245 -12.86 14.68 -9.55
N LYS A 246 -13.31 15.59 -10.41
CA LYS A 246 -14.42 15.35 -11.34
C LYS A 246 -14.15 14.16 -12.24
N GLN A 247 -12.95 14.07 -12.83
CA GLN A 247 -12.58 12.98 -13.72
C GLN A 247 -12.62 11.63 -13.00
N TRP A 248 -11.92 11.52 -11.88
CA TRP A 248 -11.76 10.24 -11.18
C TRP A 248 -13.05 9.79 -10.49
N THR A 249 -13.83 10.70 -9.92
CA THR A 249 -15.16 10.34 -9.37
C THR A 249 -16.10 9.84 -10.46
N ASN A 250 -16.10 10.46 -11.67
CA ASN A 250 -16.91 9.99 -12.79
C ASN A 250 -16.46 8.61 -13.32
N LEU A 251 -15.15 8.35 -13.42
CA LEU A 251 -14.63 7.05 -13.83
C LEU A 251 -15.08 5.91 -12.91
N HIS A 252 -15.30 6.22 -11.64
CA HIS A 252 -15.77 5.27 -10.63
C HIS A 252 -17.30 5.31 -10.40
N GLY A 253 -18.04 6.14 -11.12
CA GLY A 253 -19.49 6.30 -10.92
C GLY A 253 -19.88 6.87 -9.55
N LEU A 254 -18.99 7.68 -8.94
CA LEU A 254 -19.17 8.24 -7.61
C LEU A 254 -19.76 9.66 -7.65
N SER A 255 -20.47 10.03 -6.58
CA SER A 255 -20.85 11.40 -6.30
C SER A 255 -19.60 12.26 -6.11
N GLN A 256 -19.68 13.53 -6.53
CA GLN A 256 -18.66 14.54 -6.25
C GLN A 256 -18.76 15.14 -4.83
N THR A 257 -19.79 14.77 -4.07
CA THR A 257 -19.85 15.06 -2.65
C THR A 257 -18.99 14.06 -1.91
N PRO A 258 -17.99 14.51 -1.14
CA PRO A 258 -17.14 13.59 -0.40
C PRO A 258 -17.93 12.82 0.66
N ALA A 259 -17.65 11.52 0.77
CA ALA A 259 -18.19 10.67 1.83
C ALA A 259 -17.52 10.96 3.20
N PHE A 260 -16.32 11.56 3.16
CA PHE A 260 -15.56 11.89 4.36
C PHE A 260 -14.65 13.08 4.09
N THR A 261 -14.53 13.96 5.09
CA THR A 261 -13.61 15.11 5.08
C THR A 261 -12.95 15.23 6.45
N ASP A 262 -11.63 15.37 6.46
CA ASP A 262 -10.85 15.63 7.68
C ASP A 262 -9.65 16.55 7.40
N HIS A 263 -8.91 16.85 8.47
CA HIS A 263 -7.72 17.67 8.44
C HIS A 263 -6.55 16.93 9.11
N PRO A 264 -5.83 16.05 8.37
CA PRO A 264 -4.70 15.29 8.93
C PRO A 264 -3.60 16.18 9.52
N GLN A 265 -3.48 17.40 8.99
CA GLN A 265 -2.69 18.51 9.52
C GLN A 265 -3.50 19.80 9.37
N SER A 266 -3.16 20.82 10.14
CA SER A 266 -3.93 22.09 10.19
C SER A 266 -4.08 22.79 8.83
N SER A 267 -3.10 22.65 7.94
CA SER A 267 -3.12 23.21 6.58
C SER A 267 -3.67 22.26 5.52
N TRP A 268 -4.05 21.02 5.88
CA TRP A 268 -4.51 20.03 4.92
C TRP A 268 -6.01 19.82 5.02
N THR A 269 -6.69 19.86 3.88
CA THR A 269 -8.08 19.41 3.78
C THR A 269 -8.08 18.14 2.91
N ARG A 270 -8.42 17.00 3.53
CA ARG A 270 -8.53 15.73 2.84
C ARG A 270 -9.98 15.34 2.64
N THR A 271 -10.34 14.99 1.42
CA THR A 271 -11.66 14.52 1.03
C THR A 271 -11.57 13.11 0.45
N ARG A 272 -12.51 12.23 0.80
CA ARG A 272 -12.59 10.86 0.27
C ARG A 272 -13.95 10.62 -0.37
N TYR A 273 -13.93 9.90 -1.47
CA TYR A 273 -15.10 9.60 -2.28
C TYR A 273 -15.23 8.08 -2.44
N GLY A 274 -16.46 7.57 -2.37
CA GLY A 274 -16.79 6.15 -2.44
C GLY A 274 -16.72 5.47 -1.07
N ASN A 275 -15.54 5.38 -0.45
CA ASN A 275 -15.37 4.85 0.91
C ASN A 275 -14.51 5.79 1.79
N THR A 276 -14.55 5.58 3.09
CA THR A 276 -13.90 6.45 4.08
C THR A 276 -12.54 5.93 4.54
N GLY A 277 -12.12 4.75 4.06
CA GLY A 277 -10.88 4.08 4.49
C GLY A 277 -9.61 4.74 3.93
N THR A 278 -8.45 4.33 4.44
CA THR A 278 -7.13 4.82 4.01
C THR A 278 -6.89 4.59 2.52
N GLN A 279 -7.43 3.51 1.96
CA GLN A 279 -7.40 3.20 0.53
C GLN A 279 -8.74 3.56 -0.12
N ALA A 280 -9.17 4.81 0.02
CA ALA A 280 -10.37 5.31 -0.62
C ALA A 280 -10.34 5.12 -2.12
N THR A 281 -11.51 5.04 -2.76
CA THR A 281 -11.60 4.89 -4.22
C THR A 281 -11.02 6.13 -4.92
N VAL A 282 -11.39 7.33 -4.44
CA VAL A 282 -10.75 8.59 -4.80
C VAL A 282 -10.48 9.37 -3.53
N GLU A 283 -9.28 9.93 -3.39
CA GLU A 283 -8.89 10.80 -2.29
C GLU A 283 -8.27 12.08 -2.84
N GLY A 284 -8.75 13.22 -2.39
CA GLY A 284 -8.17 14.52 -2.69
C GLY A 284 -7.57 15.14 -1.42
N VAL A 285 -6.36 15.67 -1.49
CA VAL A 285 -5.69 16.38 -0.39
C VAL A 285 -5.24 17.75 -0.87
N SER A 286 -5.90 18.78 -0.38
CA SER A 286 -5.62 20.19 -0.64
C SER A 286 -4.75 20.76 0.48
N ILE A 287 -3.66 21.45 0.10
CA ILE A 287 -2.69 22.01 1.06
C ILE A 287 -2.74 23.54 1.01
N ALA A 288 -3.25 24.15 2.07
CA ALA A 288 -3.42 25.60 2.14
C ALA A 288 -2.08 26.35 2.11
N GLY A 289 -2.00 27.40 1.27
CA GLY A 289 -0.87 28.31 1.20
C GLY A 289 0.39 27.76 0.53
N VAL A 290 0.33 26.56 -0.07
CA VAL A 290 1.47 25.91 -0.75
C VAL A 290 1.34 26.08 -2.27
N GLY A 291 2.45 26.41 -2.92
CA GLY A 291 2.57 26.51 -4.38
C GLY A 291 2.95 25.17 -5.02
N HIS A 292 3.63 25.24 -6.18
CA HIS A 292 4.08 24.06 -6.94
C HIS A 292 5.32 23.38 -6.32
N GLN A 293 5.20 22.91 -5.07
CA GLN A 293 6.33 22.41 -4.26
C GLN A 293 6.06 21.03 -3.65
N LEU A 294 5.02 20.32 -4.10
CA LEU A 294 4.70 19.00 -3.59
C LEU A 294 5.61 17.90 -4.19
N PRO A 295 5.90 16.82 -3.46
CA PRO A 295 5.50 16.55 -2.09
C PRO A 295 6.34 17.29 -1.05
N LEU A 296 5.72 17.67 0.06
CA LEU A 296 6.40 18.16 1.26
C LEU A 296 6.71 16.98 2.21
N ALA A 297 7.58 17.25 3.20
CA ALA A 297 7.95 16.25 4.21
C ALA A 297 6.72 15.62 4.87
N GLY A 298 6.72 14.28 4.98
CA GLY A 298 5.66 13.49 5.59
C GLY A 298 4.46 13.17 4.68
N GLN A 299 4.32 13.80 3.52
CA GLN A 299 3.19 13.51 2.61
C GLN A 299 3.28 12.13 1.98
N LEU A 300 4.51 11.69 1.65
CA LEU A 300 4.70 10.37 1.01
C LEU A 300 4.29 9.21 1.92
N ALA A 301 4.32 9.36 3.25
CA ALA A 301 3.82 8.33 4.15
C ALA A 301 2.32 8.03 3.91
N TYR A 302 1.51 9.06 3.64
CA TYR A 302 0.10 8.89 3.28
C TYR A 302 -0.07 8.26 1.90
N ALA A 303 0.77 8.64 0.93
CA ALA A 303 0.73 8.05 -0.41
C ALA A 303 1.17 6.58 -0.40
N ILE A 304 2.21 6.23 0.34
CA ILE A 304 2.69 4.85 0.54
C ILE A 304 1.55 3.97 1.10
N SER A 305 0.83 4.48 2.11
CA SER A 305 -0.29 3.77 2.71
C SER A 305 -1.50 3.68 1.77
N PHE A 306 -1.83 4.76 1.05
CA PHE A 306 -2.90 4.76 0.04
C PHE A 306 -2.63 3.77 -1.09
N LEU A 307 -1.40 3.70 -1.56
CA LEU A 307 -0.96 2.78 -2.62
C LEU A 307 -0.86 1.31 -2.12
N GLY A 308 -0.94 1.07 -0.80
CA GLY A 308 -0.79 -0.25 -0.21
C GLY A 308 0.65 -0.78 -0.26
N LEU A 309 1.64 0.12 -0.28
CA LEU A 309 3.05 -0.22 -0.34
C LEU A 309 3.66 -0.52 1.05
N ASP A 310 2.97 -0.15 2.12
CA ASP A 310 3.35 -0.38 3.52
C ASP A 310 2.93 -1.77 4.06
N GLY A 311 2.55 -2.68 3.18
CA GLY A 311 2.03 -3.99 3.55
C GLY A 311 0.53 -4.01 3.87
N SER A 312 -0.14 -2.86 3.87
CA SER A 312 -1.59 -2.73 4.11
C SER A 312 -2.46 -3.07 2.88
N GLY A 313 -1.85 -3.51 1.79
CA GLY A 313 -2.54 -3.86 0.54
C GLY A 313 -3.48 -5.06 0.70
N PRO A 314 -4.58 -5.13 -0.06
CA PRO A 314 -5.45 -6.29 -0.08
C PRO A 314 -4.63 -7.51 -0.53
N THR A 315 -4.51 -8.50 0.32
CA THR A 315 -3.99 -9.82 -0.07
C THR A 315 -5.03 -10.47 -0.98
N SER A 316 -4.84 -10.38 -2.29
CA SER A 316 -5.65 -11.14 -3.23
C SER A 316 -5.40 -12.64 -3.01
N PRO A 317 -6.45 -13.46 -2.90
CA PRO A 317 -6.28 -14.90 -2.88
C PRO A 317 -5.65 -15.37 -4.20
N PRO A 318 -4.87 -16.46 -4.19
CA PRO A 318 -4.31 -17.02 -5.42
C PRO A 318 -5.42 -17.43 -6.38
N PRO A 319 -5.19 -17.42 -7.72
CA PRO A 319 -6.19 -17.83 -8.69
C PRO A 319 -6.59 -19.28 -8.44
N SER A 320 -7.85 -19.48 -8.08
CA SER A 320 -8.45 -20.79 -7.92
C SER A 320 -8.57 -21.48 -9.28
N SER A 321 -7.83 -22.56 -9.48
CA SER A 321 -8.21 -23.60 -10.45
C SER A 321 -9.27 -24.50 -9.84
N SER A 322 -10.36 -24.70 -10.59
CA SER A 322 -11.41 -25.75 -10.47
C SER A 322 -12.47 -25.63 -9.36
N SER A 323 -13.65 -25.44 -9.84
CA SER A 323 -15.00 -25.90 -9.44
C SER A 323 -15.10 -26.91 -8.27
N GLN A 324 -15.77 -26.44 -7.19
CA GLN A 324 -16.56 -27.28 -6.29
C GLN A 324 -17.71 -26.43 -5.67
N PRO A 325 -18.88 -27.01 -5.42
CA PRO A 325 -20.10 -26.28 -5.10
C PRO A 325 -20.14 -25.70 -3.68
N PRO A 326 -21.10 -24.80 -3.38
CA PRO A 326 -21.02 -23.90 -2.24
C PRO A 326 -21.32 -24.61 -0.92
N SER A 327 -20.39 -24.50 0.03
CA SER A 327 -20.64 -24.81 1.43
C SER A 327 -20.36 -23.58 2.28
N SER A 328 -21.39 -23.09 2.95
CA SER A 328 -21.48 -22.22 4.14
C SER A 328 -20.67 -20.90 4.17
N PRO A 329 -21.24 -19.80 4.63
CA PRO A 329 -20.56 -18.49 4.71
C PRO A 329 -19.44 -18.50 5.75
N PRO A 330 -18.32 -17.76 5.50
CA PRO A 330 -17.23 -17.65 6.47
C PRO A 330 -17.63 -16.80 7.67
N PRO A 331 -17.13 -17.07 8.87
CA PRO A 331 -17.47 -16.31 10.07
C PRO A 331 -16.78 -14.94 10.09
N GLY A 332 -17.57 -13.88 10.23
CA GLY A 332 -17.26 -12.61 10.84
C GLY A 332 -16.24 -11.70 10.12
N GLY A 333 -16.73 -10.67 9.42
CA GLY A 333 -15.91 -9.52 9.02
C GLY A 333 -15.25 -8.84 10.23
N ALA A 334 -14.16 -8.07 9.99
CA ALA A 334 -13.46 -7.33 11.04
C ALA A 334 -14.41 -6.37 11.77
N LYS A 335 -14.32 -6.35 13.09
CA LYS A 335 -15.18 -5.60 14.01
C LYS A 335 -14.36 -4.78 14.97
N ARG A 336 -14.93 -3.69 15.47
CA ARG A 336 -14.34 -2.93 16.57
C ARG A 336 -14.69 -3.57 17.91
N ILE A 337 -13.76 -3.56 18.84
CA ILE A 337 -14.01 -3.94 20.22
C ILE A 337 -14.26 -2.64 21.00
N VAL A 338 -15.51 -2.36 21.37
CA VAL A 338 -15.93 -1.11 21.97
C VAL A 338 -16.26 -1.30 23.45
N GLY A 339 -15.58 -0.55 24.32
CA GLY A 339 -15.83 -0.59 25.77
C GLY A 339 -17.17 0.05 26.14
N ALA A 340 -18.01 -0.68 26.86
CA ALA A 340 -19.35 -0.22 27.24
C ALA A 340 -19.33 1.02 28.16
N GLN A 341 -18.31 1.13 29.03
CA GLN A 341 -18.16 2.27 29.93
C GLN A 341 -17.70 3.54 29.23
N SER A 342 -16.79 3.39 28.23
CA SER A 342 -16.10 4.52 27.63
C SER A 342 -16.66 4.94 26.27
N GLY A 343 -17.34 4.03 25.56
CA GLY A 343 -17.69 4.19 24.15
C GLY A 343 -16.47 4.16 23.21
N ARG A 344 -15.26 3.91 23.74
CA ARG A 344 -14.00 3.89 22.98
C ARG A 344 -13.62 2.51 22.52
N CYS A 345 -12.82 2.47 21.46
CA CYS A 345 -12.33 1.25 20.82
C CYS A 345 -11.03 0.78 21.47
N ILE A 346 -10.83 -0.55 21.51
CA ILE A 346 -9.51 -1.14 21.75
C ILE A 346 -8.66 -0.85 20.53
N ASP A 347 -7.53 -0.20 20.80
CA ASP A 347 -6.64 0.45 19.83
C ASP A 347 -5.20 -0.01 20.04
N VAL A 348 -4.50 -0.26 18.95
CA VAL A 348 -3.05 -0.47 18.97
C VAL A 348 -2.36 0.87 18.75
N PRO A 349 -1.64 1.42 19.76
CA PRO A 349 -1.02 2.74 19.65
C PRO A 349 -0.13 2.88 18.42
N ASN A 350 -0.24 4.04 17.73
CA ASN A 350 0.55 4.37 16.54
C ASN A 350 0.47 3.31 15.41
N ALA A 351 -0.59 2.52 15.37
CA ALA A 351 -0.75 1.39 14.45
C ALA A 351 0.49 0.46 14.45
N SER A 352 1.10 0.25 15.62
CA SER A 352 2.31 -0.56 15.78
C SER A 352 2.06 -2.03 15.38
N HIS A 353 3.06 -2.64 14.74
CA HIS A 353 3.12 -4.08 14.46
C HIS A 353 4.17 -4.80 15.33
N THR A 354 4.68 -4.14 16.36
CA THR A 354 5.75 -4.67 17.21
C THR A 354 5.16 -5.56 18.29
N ASN A 355 5.68 -6.77 18.44
CA ASN A 355 5.35 -7.68 19.53
C ASN A 355 5.56 -7.00 20.90
N GLY A 356 4.59 -7.16 21.80
CA GLY A 356 4.62 -6.55 23.12
C GLY A 356 4.05 -5.11 23.17
N THR A 357 3.56 -4.56 22.04
CA THR A 357 2.86 -3.26 22.07
C THR A 357 1.57 -3.40 22.86
N ARG A 358 1.45 -2.69 23.98
CA ARG A 358 0.25 -2.68 24.82
C ARG A 358 -0.91 -1.99 24.10
N VAL A 359 -2.08 -2.61 24.15
CA VAL A 359 -3.30 -2.00 23.60
C VAL A 359 -3.91 -1.03 24.61
N GLN A 360 -4.64 -0.07 24.09
CA GLN A 360 -5.24 1.02 24.85
C GLN A 360 -6.69 1.27 24.46
N LEU A 361 -7.41 2.09 25.20
CA LEU A 361 -8.64 2.73 24.72
C LEU A 361 -8.27 3.97 23.90
N TYR A 362 -8.95 4.15 22.78
CA TYR A 362 -8.86 5.36 21.98
C TYR A 362 -10.20 5.66 21.30
N ASP A 363 -10.45 6.92 20.95
CA ASP A 363 -11.65 7.28 20.21
C ASP A 363 -11.79 6.43 18.96
N CYS A 364 -12.98 5.86 18.74
CA CYS A 364 -13.22 5.00 17.59
C CYS A 364 -13.09 5.79 16.30
N ASN A 365 -12.05 5.54 15.54
CA ASN A 365 -11.71 6.27 14.32
C ASN A 365 -11.80 5.40 13.05
N GLY A 366 -12.14 4.11 13.20
CA GLY A 366 -12.31 3.17 12.09
C GLY A 366 -11.01 2.71 11.42
N GLN A 367 -9.85 3.08 11.96
CA GLN A 367 -8.56 2.66 11.43
C GLN A 367 -8.27 1.18 11.67
N THR A 368 -7.34 0.61 10.91
CA THR A 368 -7.00 -0.82 10.94
C THR A 368 -6.48 -1.29 12.29
N ASN A 369 -5.86 -0.40 13.08
CA ASN A 369 -5.38 -0.67 14.43
C ASN A 369 -6.51 -0.82 15.48
N GLN A 370 -7.77 -0.64 15.05
CA GLN A 370 -8.99 -0.84 15.84
C GLN A 370 -9.91 -1.91 15.23
N GLN A 371 -9.47 -2.58 14.15
CA GLN A 371 -10.26 -3.58 13.43
C GLN A 371 -9.80 -4.99 13.83
N TRP A 372 -10.68 -5.71 14.54
CA TRP A 372 -10.37 -7.01 15.10
C TRP A 372 -11.23 -8.10 14.45
N THR A 373 -10.61 -9.19 14.05
CA THR A 373 -11.31 -10.38 13.54
C THR A 373 -11.34 -11.46 14.62
N TYR A 374 -12.53 -11.89 15.02
CA TYR A 374 -12.66 -13.01 15.93
C TYR A 374 -12.67 -14.32 15.13
N THR A 375 -11.68 -15.17 15.35
CA THR A 375 -11.48 -16.41 14.59
C THR A 375 -12.17 -17.61 15.24
N SER A 376 -12.34 -18.71 14.47
CA SER A 376 -12.81 -20.00 14.99
C SER A 376 -11.88 -20.60 16.06
N SER A 377 -10.60 -20.20 16.08
CA SER A 377 -9.62 -20.58 17.11
C SER A 377 -9.67 -19.65 18.33
N LYS A 378 -10.74 -18.84 18.47
CA LYS A 378 -10.96 -17.89 19.59
C LYS A 378 -9.91 -16.77 19.66
N GLN A 379 -9.20 -16.48 18.60
CA GLN A 379 -8.25 -15.38 18.56
C GLN A 379 -8.94 -14.08 18.13
N LEU A 380 -8.58 -12.97 18.76
CA LEU A 380 -8.93 -11.62 18.31
C LEU A 380 -7.70 -11.07 17.56
N GLN A 381 -7.79 -11.06 16.23
CA GLN A 381 -6.68 -10.70 15.35
C GLN A 381 -6.85 -9.28 14.83
N VAL A 382 -5.77 -8.50 14.90
CA VAL A 382 -5.60 -7.20 14.24
C VAL A 382 -4.54 -7.34 13.14
N TYR A 383 -4.69 -6.60 12.05
CA TYR A 383 -3.78 -6.68 10.88
C TYR A 383 -3.67 -8.08 10.23
N GLY A 384 -4.52 -9.03 10.61
CA GLY A 384 -4.53 -10.39 10.08
C GLY A 384 -3.44 -11.34 10.60
N ASN A 385 -2.42 -10.83 11.31
CA ASN A 385 -1.29 -11.64 11.81
C ASN A 385 -0.87 -11.34 13.25
N MET A 386 -1.43 -10.31 13.87
CA MET A 386 -1.19 -9.97 15.27
C MET A 386 -2.42 -10.33 16.09
N CYS A 387 -2.21 -11.01 17.21
CA CYS A 387 -3.27 -11.45 18.11
C CYS A 387 -3.28 -10.59 19.38
N LEU A 388 -4.49 -10.31 19.88
CA LEU A 388 -4.66 -9.81 21.24
C LEU A 388 -4.09 -10.85 22.20
N ASP A 389 -3.16 -10.45 23.04
CA ASP A 389 -2.30 -11.32 23.83
C ASP A 389 -2.26 -10.83 25.28
N ALA A 390 -2.49 -11.74 26.22
CA ALA A 390 -2.28 -11.46 27.63
C ALA A 390 -0.82 -11.76 28.00
N ALA A 391 -0.05 -10.75 28.38
CA ALA A 391 1.37 -10.87 28.74
C ALA A 391 1.61 -11.72 29.99
N GLY A 392 0.57 -12.04 30.72
CA GLY A 392 0.60 -12.89 31.94
C GLY A 392 -0.81 -13.39 32.28
N SER A 393 -0.93 -14.13 33.36
CA SER A 393 -2.20 -14.70 33.83
C SER A 393 -2.73 -14.11 35.16
N ALA A 394 -1.98 -13.19 35.80
CA ALA A 394 -2.36 -12.54 37.04
C ALA A 394 -3.23 -11.31 36.82
N ASN A 395 -3.92 -10.82 37.86
CA ASN A 395 -4.58 -9.53 37.85
C ASN A 395 -3.61 -8.41 37.46
N ALA A 396 -4.09 -7.43 36.69
CA ALA A 396 -3.32 -6.33 36.13
C ALA A 396 -2.24 -6.73 35.10
N SER A 397 -2.23 -7.99 34.63
CA SER A 397 -1.37 -8.35 33.50
C SER A 397 -1.75 -7.56 32.26
N ALA A 398 -0.75 -7.02 31.60
CA ALA A 398 -0.94 -6.21 30.39
C ALA A 398 -1.59 -7.00 29.26
N VAL A 399 -2.45 -6.34 28.50
CA VAL A 399 -2.93 -6.86 27.23
C VAL A 399 -2.20 -6.10 26.11
N GLN A 400 -1.66 -6.85 25.17
CA GLN A 400 -0.76 -6.39 24.14
C GLN A 400 -1.13 -7.04 22.81
N ILE A 401 -0.45 -6.66 21.73
CA ILE A 401 -0.42 -7.46 20.51
C ILE A 401 0.85 -8.28 20.45
N TYR A 402 0.73 -9.47 19.90
CA TYR A 402 1.84 -10.37 19.63
C TYR A 402 1.58 -11.18 18.36
N SER A 403 2.63 -11.58 17.62
CA SER A 403 2.47 -12.46 16.46
C SER A 403 1.63 -13.68 16.84
N CYS A 404 0.59 -13.99 16.06
CA CYS A 404 -0.30 -15.10 16.34
C CYS A 404 0.48 -16.42 16.35
N ASN A 405 0.45 -17.12 17.47
CA ASN A 405 1.20 -18.37 17.70
C ASN A 405 0.31 -19.53 18.15
N GLY A 406 -1.00 -19.30 18.33
CA GLY A 406 -1.97 -20.32 18.73
C GLY A 406 -1.99 -20.66 20.22
N GLN A 407 -1.18 -20.02 21.06
CA GLN A 407 -1.15 -20.28 22.51
C GLN A 407 -2.41 -19.77 23.22
N THR A 408 -2.71 -20.33 24.40
CA THR A 408 -3.94 -20.03 25.14
C THR A 408 -4.02 -18.62 25.69
N ASN A 409 -2.89 -17.92 25.86
CA ASN A 409 -2.83 -16.49 26.22
C ASN A 409 -3.29 -15.56 25.08
N GLN A 410 -3.45 -16.09 23.87
CA GLN A 410 -3.99 -15.38 22.71
C GLN A 410 -5.42 -15.81 22.37
N GLN A 411 -6.02 -16.67 23.19
CA GLN A 411 -7.38 -17.16 22.99
C GLN A 411 -8.34 -16.49 23.98
N TRP A 412 -9.49 -16.06 23.46
CA TRP A 412 -10.47 -15.28 24.21
C TRP A 412 -11.87 -15.84 24.00
N ASN A 413 -12.68 -15.90 25.03
CA ASN A 413 -14.09 -16.16 24.91
C ASN A 413 -14.84 -14.82 24.87
N VAL A 414 -15.56 -14.58 23.80
CA VAL A 414 -16.48 -13.44 23.68
C VAL A 414 -17.84 -13.90 24.21
N ASN A 415 -18.23 -13.40 25.37
CA ASN A 415 -19.39 -13.90 26.09
C ASN A 415 -20.64 -13.05 25.79
N SER A 416 -21.81 -13.67 25.84
CA SER A 416 -23.11 -13.02 25.60
C SER A 416 -23.45 -11.89 26.57
N ASN A 417 -22.85 -11.90 27.78
CA ASN A 417 -23.00 -10.83 28.79
C ASN A 417 -22.10 -9.60 28.51
N GLY A 418 -21.37 -9.59 27.39
CA GLY A 418 -20.48 -8.51 26.99
C GLY A 418 -19.06 -8.59 27.58
N THR A 419 -18.72 -9.60 28.37
CA THR A 419 -17.34 -9.78 28.84
C THR A 419 -16.50 -10.49 27.78
N ILE A 420 -15.20 -10.21 27.74
CA ILE A 420 -14.21 -10.94 26.95
C ILE A 420 -13.23 -11.56 27.94
N THR A 421 -13.17 -12.90 28.02
CA THR A 421 -12.36 -13.61 29.01
C THR A 421 -11.21 -14.37 28.35
N GLY A 422 -10.01 -14.25 28.91
CA GLY A 422 -8.84 -14.99 28.46
C GLY A 422 -8.98 -16.50 28.75
N VAL A 423 -8.74 -17.35 27.76
CA VAL A 423 -8.83 -18.82 27.92
C VAL A 423 -7.78 -19.32 28.93
N GLN A 424 -6.57 -18.76 28.92
CA GLN A 424 -5.51 -19.14 29.83
C GLN A 424 -5.82 -18.78 31.30
N SER A 425 -6.35 -17.55 31.53
CA SER A 425 -6.46 -17.00 32.89
C SER A 425 -7.85 -17.08 33.49
N GLY A 426 -8.89 -17.22 32.65
CA GLY A 426 -10.28 -17.07 33.06
C GLY A 426 -10.69 -15.63 33.41
N ARG A 427 -9.74 -14.68 33.36
CA ARG A 427 -9.95 -13.26 33.72
C ARG A 427 -10.57 -12.48 32.58
N CYS A 428 -11.28 -11.43 32.95
CA CYS A 428 -11.93 -10.51 32.04
C CYS A 428 -10.95 -9.46 31.50
N LEU A 429 -11.11 -9.09 30.25
CA LEU A 429 -10.56 -7.87 29.70
C LEU A 429 -11.08 -6.70 30.54
N ASP A 430 -10.20 -5.79 30.97
CA ASP A 430 -10.49 -4.77 31.96
C ASP A 430 -9.78 -3.44 31.62
N VAL A 431 -10.43 -2.33 31.92
CA VAL A 431 -9.83 -0.99 31.78
C VAL A 431 -10.26 -0.10 32.93
N TRP A 432 -9.31 0.46 33.70
CA TRP A 432 -9.62 1.25 34.87
C TRP A 432 -10.16 2.65 34.59
N GLY A 433 -9.88 3.22 33.43
CA GLY A 433 -10.31 4.56 33.07
C GLY A 433 -11.08 4.59 31.77
N THR A 434 -11.60 5.77 31.41
CA THR A 434 -12.42 5.97 30.21
C THR A 434 -11.75 6.84 29.14
N GLY A 435 -10.57 7.43 29.44
CA GLY A 435 -9.88 8.38 28.54
C GLY A 435 -9.08 7.70 27.43
N ASN A 436 -8.71 8.45 26.40
CA ASN A 436 -7.74 8.02 25.40
C ASN A 436 -6.39 7.69 26.05
N GLY A 437 -5.74 6.64 25.59
CA GLY A 437 -4.45 6.17 26.13
C GLY A 437 -4.57 5.26 27.34
N GLN A 438 -5.79 5.01 27.87
CA GLN A 438 -5.97 4.07 28.98
C GLN A 438 -5.59 2.65 28.55
N GLN A 439 -4.64 2.07 29.29
CA GLN A 439 -4.11 0.74 29.00
C GLN A 439 -5.11 -0.35 29.35
N VAL A 440 -5.18 -1.37 28.50
CA VAL A 440 -6.00 -2.56 28.71
C VAL A 440 -5.21 -3.60 29.49
N GLN A 441 -5.89 -4.28 30.39
CA GLN A 441 -5.32 -5.35 31.22
C GLN A 441 -6.31 -6.51 31.36
N ILE A 442 -5.93 -7.57 32.04
CA ILE A 442 -6.86 -8.58 32.52
C ILE A 442 -7.02 -8.46 34.04
N TYR A 443 -8.25 -8.70 34.53
CA TYR A 443 -8.55 -8.66 35.94
C TYR A 443 -9.66 -9.66 36.30
N ASP A 444 -9.79 -10.04 37.57
CA ASP A 444 -10.89 -10.92 38.02
C ASP A 444 -12.24 -10.35 37.59
N CYS A 445 -13.08 -11.18 37.02
CA CYS A 445 -14.37 -10.74 36.50
C CYS A 445 -15.29 -10.29 37.65
N ASN A 446 -15.70 -9.02 37.61
CA ASN A 446 -16.55 -8.41 38.64
C ASN A 446 -17.92 -7.94 38.13
N GLY A 447 -18.19 -8.10 36.81
CA GLY A 447 -19.45 -7.74 36.16
C GLY A 447 -19.69 -6.25 35.96
N GLN A 448 -18.69 -5.39 36.21
CA GLN A 448 -18.81 -3.94 36.04
C GLN A 448 -18.68 -3.51 34.58
N ALA A 449 -19.08 -2.26 34.28
CA ALA A 449 -19.11 -1.76 32.90
C ALA A 449 -17.71 -1.62 32.27
N ASN A 450 -16.64 -1.44 33.09
CA ASN A 450 -15.25 -1.38 32.63
C ASN A 450 -14.70 -2.72 32.11
N GLN A 451 -15.45 -3.82 32.30
CA GLN A 451 -15.13 -5.16 31.81
C GLN A 451 -16.10 -5.61 30.70
N ARG A 452 -16.98 -4.74 30.22
CA ARG A 452 -17.91 -5.06 29.15
C ARG A 452 -17.49 -4.42 27.84
N PHE A 453 -17.46 -5.22 26.80
CA PHE A 453 -17.03 -4.83 25.46
C PHE A 453 -17.98 -5.43 24.42
N GLY A 454 -18.36 -4.62 23.42
CA GLY A 454 -19.14 -5.06 22.27
C GLY A 454 -18.26 -5.22 21.04
N LEU A 455 -18.54 -6.24 20.23
CA LEU A 455 -17.97 -6.37 18.87
C LEU A 455 -18.97 -5.78 17.87
N SER A 456 -18.63 -4.63 17.24
CA SER A 456 -19.53 -3.89 16.34
C SER A 456 -18.87 -3.58 14.97
#